data_807046ebda3154350df274886ac613ea
#
_entry.id   807046ebda3154350df274886ac613ea
#
_cell.length_a   1.000
_cell.length_b   1.000
_cell.length_c   1.000
_cell.angle_alpha   90.00
_cell.angle_beta   90.00
_cell.angle_gamma   90.00
#
_symmetry.space_group_name_H-M   'P 1'
#
loop_
_entity.id
_entity.type
_entity.pdbx_description
1 polymer ?
#
loop_
_entity_poly.entity_id
_entity_poly.type
_entity_poly.pdbx_seq_one_letter_code
_entity_poly.pdbx_strand_id
1 'polypeptide(L)'
;MYSCMEAVKPDAVIHLGDYYDDGASLHEDYPDVRFYQVPGNCDAFRCPPGVPEILSERVLGVDLYMTHGHRHHVKQYLGALLRDARACRAQAVLYGHTHIAECHQEEDGLWVLNPGSCGYGSRSAGLIEVENGAIKSCCILRQEDLEEME
;
A
#
# COMPACT_ATOMS: atom_id res chain seq x y z
N MET A 1 2.95 -9.33 8.68
CA MET A 1 2.05 -8.17 8.95
C MET A 1 2.02 -7.81 10.44
N TYR A 2 1.71 -8.76 11.33
CA TYR A 2 1.59 -8.49 12.78
C TYR A 2 2.84 -7.83 13.39
N SER A 3 4.03 -8.30 13.05
CA SER A 3 5.30 -7.68 13.52
C SER A 3 5.40 -6.20 13.15
N CYS A 4 4.93 -5.81 11.96
CA CYS A 4 4.87 -4.41 11.56
C CYS A 4 3.89 -3.61 12.43
N MET A 5 2.72 -4.19 12.75
CA MET A 5 1.73 -3.54 13.59
C MET A 5 2.28 -3.24 14.99
N GLU A 6 2.97 -4.21 15.58
CA GLU A 6 3.55 -4.07 16.93
C GLU A 6 4.71 -3.06 16.97
N ALA A 7 5.60 -3.11 15.97
CA ALA A 7 6.77 -2.21 15.92
C ALA A 7 6.40 -0.78 15.54
N VAL A 8 5.57 -0.60 14.52
CA VAL A 8 5.24 0.73 13.95
C VAL A 8 4.07 1.40 14.67
N LYS A 9 3.07 0.64 15.11
CA LYS A 9 1.80 1.13 15.68
C LYS A 9 1.14 2.17 14.77
N PRO A 10 0.80 1.80 13.53
CA PRO A 10 0.32 2.75 12.53
C PRO A 10 -1.08 3.29 12.84
N ASP A 11 -1.38 4.50 12.40
CA ASP A 11 -2.73 5.10 12.46
C ASP A 11 -3.64 4.59 11.33
N ALA A 12 -3.05 4.11 10.24
CA ALA A 12 -3.77 3.52 9.12
C ALA A 12 -2.94 2.39 8.48
N VAL A 13 -3.64 1.40 7.94
CA VAL A 13 -3.05 0.29 7.20
C VAL A 13 -3.67 0.23 5.82
N ILE A 14 -2.85 -0.03 4.82
CA ILE A 14 -3.26 -0.20 3.43
C ILE A 14 -2.80 -1.58 2.95
N HIS A 15 -3.75 -2.39 2.52
CA HIS A 15 -3.50 -3.71 1.93
C HIS A 15 -3.80 -3.66 0.44
N LEU A 16 -2.78 -3.93 -0.38
CA LEU A 16 -2.82 -3.71 -1.82
C LEU A 16 -3.17 -4.95 -2.65
N GLY A 17 -3.81 -5.93 -2.02
CA GLY A 17 -4.35 -7.08 -2.73
C GLY A 17 -3.51 -8.34 -2.61
N ASP A 18 -4.09 -9.40 -3.12
CA ASP A 18 -3.78 -10.80 -2.92
C ASP A 18 -3.88 -11.23 -1.45
N TYR A 19 -4.61 -12.28 -1.21
CA TYR A 19 -4.98 -12.71 0.15
C TYR A 19 -5.74 -11.60 0.91
N TYR A 20 -6.80 -11.11 0.30
CA TYR A 20 -7.67 -10.06 0.86
C TYR A 20 -8.16 -10.40 2.28
N ASP A 21 -8.43 -11.66 2.54
CA ASP A 21 -8.85 -12.20 3.84
C ASP A 21 -7.78 -12.05 4.94
N ASP A 22 -6.49 -12.05 4.61
CA ASP A 22 -5.43 -11.79 5.58
C ASP A 22 -5.49 -10.34 6.10
N GLY A 23 -5.75 -9.40 5.21
CA GLY A 23 -5.96 -7.99 5.58
C GLY A 23 -7.23 -7.79 6.40
N ALA A 24 -8.31 -8.48 6.05
CA ALA A 24 -9.57 -8.43 6.80
C ALA A 24 -9.40 -8.99 8.23
N SER A 25 -8.67 -10.09 8.38
CA SER A 25 -8.35 -10.66 9.69
C SER A 25 -7.50 -9.71 10.54
N LEU A 26 -6.52 -9.07 9.93
CA LEU A 26 -5.70 -8.06 10.61
C LEU A 26 -6.55 -6.89 11.10
N HIS A 27 -7.51 -6.44 10.29
CA HIS A 27 -8.43 -5.36 10.68
C HIS A 27 -9.31 -5.76 11.88
N GLU A 28 -9.77 -7.00 11.93
CA GLU A 28 -10.55 -7.50 13.09
C GLU A 28 -9.74 -7.46 14.40
N ASP A 29 -8.44 -7.75 14.32
CA ASP A 29 -7.54 -7.72 15.47
C ASP A 29 -7.12 -6.31 15.90
N TYR A 30 -7.20 -5.33 14.99
CA TYR A 30 -6.87 -3.92 15.24
C TYR A 30 -8.04 -2.98 14.87
N PRO A 31 -9.18 -3.06 15.57
CA PRO A 31 -10.41 -2.35 15.17
C PRO A 31 -10.32 -0.83 15.28
N ASP A 32 -9.37 -0.29 16.05
CA ASP A 32 -9.16 1.15 16.21
C ASP A 32 -8.26 1.77 15.12
N VAL A 33 -7.61 0.93 14.30
CA VAL A 33 -6.76 1.36 13.18
C VAL A 33 -7.60 1.46 11.91
N ARG A 34 -7.40 2.50 11.13
CA ARG A 34 -8.06 2.65 9.83
C ARG A 34 -7.50 1.68 8.82
N PHE A 35 -8.37 1.00 8.08
CA PHE A 35 -7.97 0.03 7.06
C PHE A 35 -8.53 0.39 5.70
N TYR A 36 -7.68 0.32 4.70
CA TYR A 36 -8.00 0.48 3.28
C TYR A 36 -7.51 -0.76 2.55
N GLN A 37 -8.38 -1.41 1.79
CA GLN A 37 -8.04 -2.62 1.07
C GLN A 37 -8.54 -2.58 -0.36
N VAL A 38 -7.71 -3.04 -1.28
CA VAL A 38 -8.09 -3.33 -2.66
C VAL A 38 -7.83 -4.82 -2.94
N PRO A 39 -8.68 -5.47 -3.75
CA PRO A 39 -8.45 -6.86 -4.12
C PRO A 39 -7.34 -6.96 -5.19
N GLY A 40 -6.60 -8.06 -5.15
CA GLY A 40 -5.68 -8.44 -6.20
C GLY A 40 -6.30 -9.43 -7.20
N ASN A 41 -5.54 -9.79 -8.22
CA ASN A 41 -5.99 -10.76 -9.22
C ASN A 41 -6.19 -12.18 -8.67
N CYS A 42 -5.62 -12.49 -7.51
CA CYS A 42 -5.79 -13.78 -6.82
C CYS A 42 -6.96 -13.81 -5.83
N ASP A 43 -7.73 -12.73 -5.71
CA ASP A 43 -8.76 -12.56 -4.68
C ASP A 43 -10.20 -12.80 -5.16
N ALA A 44 -10.42 -13.33 -6.38
CA ALA A 44 -11.74 -13.46 -6.98
C ALA A 44 -12.77 -14.17 -6.10
N PHE A 45 -12.34 -15.10 -5.23
CA PHE A 45 -13.20 -15.87 -4.31
C PHE A 45 -12.95 -15.54 -2.83
N ARG A 46 -12.08 -14.58 -2.52
CA ARG A 46 -11.68 -14.20 -1.14
C ARG A 46 -12.19 -12.83 -0.73
N CYS A 47 -12.62 -12.06 -1.69
CA CYS A 47 -13.06 -10.69 -1.51
C CYS A 47 -14.57 -10.62 -1.66
N PRO A 48 -15.29 -9.84 -0.84
CA PRO A 48 -16.71 -9.62 -1.04
C PRO A 48 -16.99 -9.01 -2.42
N PRO A 49 -18.13 -9.35 -3.05
CA PRO A 49 -18.49 -8.76 -4.34
C PRO A 49 -18.65 -7.23 -4.21
N GLY A 50 -18.24 -6.51 -5.26
CA GLY A 50 -18.40 -5.05 -5.32
C GLY A 50 -17.31 -4.25 -4.60
N VAL A 51 -16.26 -4.87 -4.06
CA VAL A 51 -15.12 -4.15 -3.51
C VAL A 51 -14.35 -3.47 -4.63
N PRO A 52 -14.08 -2.16 -4.56
CA PRO A 52 -13.35 -1.43 -5.59
C PRO A 52 -11.93 -1.95 -5.77
N GLU A 53 -11.49 -2.07 -7.02
CA GLU A 53 -10.10 -2.43 -7.36
C GLU A 53 -9.15 -1.22 -7.30
N ILE A 54 -9.71 -0.03 -7.26
CA ILE A 54 -8.98 1.24 -7.17
C ILE A 54 -9.62 2.09 -6.08
N LEU A 55 -8.81 2.61 -5.18
CA LEU A 55 -9.20 3.61 -4.21
C LEU A 55 -8.39 4.89 -4.45
N SER A 56 -9.08 5.99 -4.67
CA SER A 56 -8.50 7.34 -4.73
C SER A 56 -9.10 8.13 -3.59
N GLU A 57 -8.40 8.19 -2.47
CA GLU A 57 -8.95 8.71 -1.22
C GLU A 57 -7.95 9.56 -0.45
N ARG A 58 -8.50 10.45 0.37
CA ARG A 58 -7.72 11.19 1.36
C ARG A 58 -7.56 10.35 2.62
N VAL A 59 -6.32 10.04 2.96
CA VAL A 59 -5.94 9.24 4.13
C VAL A 59 -5.04 10.09 5.02
N LEU A 60 -5.46 10.34 6.26
CA LEU A 60 -4.71 11.15 7.22
C LEU A 60 -4.22 12.50 6.65
N GLY A 61 -5.04 13.13 5.81
CA GLY A 61 -4.76 14.45 5.22
C GLY A 61 -3.96 14.45 3.92
N VAL A 62 -3.60 13.29 3.36
CA VAL A 62 -2.93 13.18 2.07
C VAL A 62 -3.75 12.40 1.05
N ASP A 63 -3.66 12.79 -0.21
CA ASP A 63 -4.40 12.14 -1.30
C ASP A 63 -3.58 10.98 -1.84
N LEU A 64 -4.14 9.76 -1.73
CA LEU A 64 -3.50 8.52 -2.14
C LEU A 64 -4.29 7.84 -3.27
N TYR A 65 -3.58 7.32 -4.25
CA TYR A 65 -4.09 6.43 -5.27
C TYR A 65 -3.61 5.02 -4.97
N MET A 66 -4.54 4.09 -4.72
CA MET A 66 -4.25 2.74 -4.23
C MET A 66 -4.87 1.71 -5.17
N THR A 67 -4.07 0.77 -5.64
CA THR A 67 -4.53 -0.34 -6.47
C THR A 67 -3.56 -1.51 -6.38
N HIS A 68 -4.03 -2.72 -6.67
CA HIS A 68 -3.12 -3.87 -6.79
C HIS A 68 -2.15 -3.70 -7.96
N GLY A 69 -2.62 -3.22 -9.10
CA GLY A 69 -1.79 -2.88 -10.25
C GLY A 69 -1.90 -3.83 -11.45
N HIS A 70 -2.55 -4.98 -11.31
CA HIS A 70 -2.70 -5.94 -12.43
C HIS A 70 -3.46 -5.33 -13.62
N ARG A 71 -4.44 -4.47 -13.37
CA ARG A 71 -5.20 -3.75 -14.42
C ARG A 71 -4.37 -2.68 -15.14
N HIS A 72 -3.33 -2.17 -14.49
CA HIS A 72 -2.43 -1.15 -15.04
C HIS A 72 -1.17 -1.74 -15.68
N HIS A 73 -1.06 -3.07 -15.76
CA HIS A 73 0.07 -3.78 -16.37
C HIS A 73 1.42 -3.41 -15.75
N VAL A 74 1.47 -3.23 -14.43
CA VAL A 74 2.66 -2.75 -13.70
C VAL A 74 3.87 -3.68 -13.78
N LYS A 75 3.69 -4.95 -14.18
CA LYS A 75 4.81 -5.86 -14.46
C LYS A 75 5.59 -5.50 -15.72
N GLN A 76 4.98 -4.77 -16.65
CA GLN A 76 5.60 -4.32 -17.87
C GLN A 76 6.12 -2.89 -17.77
N TYR A 77 5.32 -1.97 -17.24
CA TYR A 77 5.67 -0.55 -17.10
C TYR A 77 4.71 0.16 -16.14
N LEU A 78 5.10 1.34 -15.66
CA LEU A 78 4.32 2.12 -14.71
C LEU A 78 3.51 3.28 -15.35
N GLY A 79 3.69 3.53 -16.64
CA GLY A 79 3.12 4.71 -17.31
C GLY A 79 1.62 4.89 -17.13
N ALA A 80 0.83 3.83 -17.30
CA ALA A 80 -0.62 3.90 -17.14
C ALA A 80 -1.01 4.19 -15.68
N LEU A 81 -0.34 3.56 -14.72
CA LEU A 81 -0.58 3.79 -13.28
C LEU A 81 -0.29 5.23 -12.89
N LEU A 82 0.88 5.74 -13.28
CA LEU A 82 1.29 7.11 -12.96
C LEU A 82 0.37 8.16 -13.59
N ARG A 83 -0.05 7.92 -14.84
CA ARG A 83 -1.00 8.79 -15.53
C ARG A 83 -2.32 8.90 -14.77
N ASP A 84 -2.89 7.78 -14.34
CA ASP A 84 -4.17 7.75 -13.63
C ASP A 84 -4.04 8.37 -12.23
N ALA A 85 -2.95 8.11 -11.53
CA ALA A 85 -2.67 8.74 -10.24
C ALA A 85 -2.55 10.27 -10.35
N ARG A 86 -1.87 10.77 -11.39
CA ARG A 86 -1.76 12.22 -11.68
C ARG A 86 -3.09 12.84 -12.03
N ALA A 87 -3.93 12.14 -12.79
CA ALA A 87 -5.29 12.59 -13.11
C ALA A 87 -6.15 12.76 -11.85
N CYS A 88 -5.94 11.95 -10.83
CA CYS A 88 -6.58 12.04 -9.53
C CYS A 88 -5.90 13.04 -8.57
N ARG A 89 -4.83 13.71 -8.98
CA ARG A 89 -4.03 14.62 -8.16
C ARG A 89 -3.49 13.96 -6.88
N ALA A 90 -3.12 12.70 -6.96
CA ALA A 90 -2.56 11.97 -5.84
C ALA A 90 -1.18 12.50 -5.45
N GLN A 91 -0.90 12.49 -4.15
CA GLN A 91 0.43 12.81 -3.60
C GLN A 91 1.31 11.57 -3.56
N ALA A 92 0.71 10.39 -3.50
CA ALA A 92 1.40 9.10 -3.65
C ALA A 92 0.52 8.11 -4.40
N VAL A 93 1.16 7.24 -5.16
CA VAL A 93 0.56 6.06 -5.77
C VAL A 93 1.14 4.80 -5.13
N LEU A 94 0.24 3.93 -4.66
CA LEU A 94 0.57 2.70 -3.97
C LEU A 94 0.08 1.53 -4.81
N TYR A 95 0.97 0.60 -5.10
CA TYR A 95 0.64 -0.58 -5.91
C TYR A 95 1.40 -1.83 -5.43
N GLY A 96 0.95 -2.99 -5.85
CA GLY A 96 1.56 -4.27 -5.51
C GLY A 96 1.84 -5.11 -6.76
N HIS A 97 1.36 -6.34 -6.76
CA HIS A 97 1.37 -7.29 -7.87
C HIS A 97 2.75 -7.83 -8.27
N THR A 98 3.77 -7.00 -8.37
CA THR A 98 5.13 -7.43 -8.77
C THR A 98 5.86 -8.20 -7.68
N HIS A 99 5.47 -8.03 -6.41
CA HIS A 99 6.16 -8.51 -5.21
C HIS A 99 7.58 -7.95 -5.05
N ILE A 100 7.91 -6.90 -5.78
CA ILE A 100 9.22 -6.22 -5.71
C ILE A 100 9.04 -4.88 -5.03
N ALA A 101 9.69 -4.73 -3.88
CA ALA A 101 9.64 -3.48 -3.12
C ALA A 101 10.31 -2.34 -3.91
N GLU A 102 9.62 -1.22 -3.99
CA GLU A 102 10.07 -0.02 -4.66
C GLU A 102 9.57 1.22 -3.94
N CYS A 103 10.41 2.21 -3.77
CA CYS A 103 10.02 3.52 -3.28
C CYS A 103 10.88 4.60 -3.92
N HIS A 104 10.26 5.51 -4.66
CA HIS A 104 10.91 6.67 -5.24
C HIS A 104 9.95 7.84 -5.36
N GLN A 105 10.48 9.03 -5.61
CA GLN A 105 9.71 10.22 -5.88
C GLN A 105 9.98 10.69 -7.32
N GLU A 106 8.91 10.93 -8.06
CA GLU A 106 8.98 11.49 -9.42
C GLU A 106 9.38 12.99 -9.38
N GLU A 107 9.81 13.52 -10.51
CA GLU A 107 10.24 14.93 -10.61
C GLU A 107 9.14 15.94 -10.21
N ASP A 108 7.87 15.59 -10.45
CA ASP A 108 6.72 16.42 -10.09
C ASP A 108 6.29 16.28 -8.60
N GLY A 109 7.02 15.49 -7.83
CA GLY A 109 6.76 15.27 -6.41
C GLY A 109 5.89 14.06 -6.08
N LEU A 110 5.33 13.37 -7.08
CA LEU A 110 4.52 12.15 -6.86
C LEU A 110 5.39 11.04 -6.26
N TRP A 111 5.01 10.56 -5.08
CA TRP A 111 5.62 9.37 -4.50
C TRP A 111 5.08 8.10 -5.15
N VAL A 112 5.96 7.14 -5.39
CA VAL A 112 5.65 5.84 -5.99
C VAL A 112 6.13 4.76 -5.03
N LEU A 113 5.20 3.95 -4.52
CA LEU A 113 5.50 2.95 -3.51
C LEU A 113 4.89 1.61 -3.86
N ASN A 114 5.72 0.59 -3.94
CA ASN A 114 5.34 -0.81 -3.88
C ASN A 114 5.95 -1.40 -2.60
N PRO A 115 5.14 -1.87 -1.64
CA PRO A 115 5.65 -2.42 -0.38
C PRO A 115 6.38 -3.75 -0.54
N GLY A 116 6.34 -4.37 -1.70
CA GLY A 116 6.81 -5.73 -1.90
C GLY A 116 5.80 -6.76 -1.39
N SER A 117 6.28 -7.82 -0.78
CA SER A 117 5.44 -8.89 -0.23
C SER A 117 5.74 -9.14 1.25
N CYS A 118 4.68 -9.28 2.03
CA CYS A 118 4.80 -9.72 3.43
C CYS A 118 4.95 -11.24 3.56
N GLY A 119 4.63 -12.00 2.52
CA GLY A 119 4.54 -13.45 2.56
C GLY A 119 5.63 -14.21 1.81
N TYR A 120 6.30 -13.59 0.85
CA TYR A 120 7.24 -14.25 -0.05
C TYR A 120 8.59 -13.53 -0.11
N GLY A 121 9.65 -14.31 -0.30
CA GLY A 121 10.99 -13.79 -0.52
C GLY A 121 11.50 -12.91 0.62
N SER A 122 12.10 -11.81 0.27
CA SER A 122 12.53 -10.78 1.22
C SER A 122 11.31 -10.01 1.72
N ARG A 123 10.75 -10.43 2.82
CA ARG A 123 9.55 -9.83 3.42
C ARG A 123 9.75 -8.34 3.66
N SER A 124 8.79 -7.54 3.18
CA SER A 124 8.84 -6.09 3.27
C SER A 124 7.46 -5.47 3.42
N ALA A 125 7.43 -4.24 3.88
CA ALA A 125 6.27 -3.38 3.96
C ALA A 125 6.64 -1.96 3.56
N GLY A 126 5.68 -1.12 3.25
CA GLY A 126 5.89 0.30 3.05
C GLY A 126 5.51 1.10 4.30
N LEU A 127 6.25 2.14 4.58
CA LEU A 127 5.92 3.12 5.62
C LEU A 127 5.81 4.51 5.00
N ILE A 128 4.69 5.17 5.23
CA ILE A 128 4.47 6.57 4.85
C ILE A 128 4.21 7.35 6.13
N GLU A 129 5.02 8.37 6.38
CA GLU A 129 4.79 9.33 7.44
C GLU A 129 4.21 10.62 6.87
N VAL A 130 3.11 11.07 7.46
CA VAL A 130 2.41 12.28 7.02
C VAL A 130 2.35 13.31 8.13
N GLU A 131 2.40 14.58 7.74
CA GLU A 131 2.34 15.71 8.67
C GLU A 131 1.77 16.94 7.95
N ASN A 132 0.76 17.57 8.54
CA ASN A 132 0.17 18.83 8.05
C ASN A 132 -0.28 18.75 6.56
N GLY A 133 -0.89 17.64 6.15
CA GLY A 133 -1.39 17.45 4.79
C GLY A 133 -0.32 17.14 3.74
N ALA A 134 0.89 16.81 4.15
CA ALA A 134 2.01 16.46 3.28
C ALA A 134 2.65 15.13 3.68
N ILE A 135 3.24 14.46 2.72
CA ILE A 135 4.06 13.26 2.95
C ILE A 135 5.44 13.72 3.43
N LYS A 136 5.76 13.41 4.68
CA LYS A 136 7.04 13.73 5.29
C LYS A 136 8.14 12.76 4.85
N SER A 137 7.81 11.47 4.82
CA SER A 137 8.72 10.42 4.37
C SER A 137 7.96 9.23 3.80
N CYS A 138 8.62 8.50 2.93
CA CYS A 138 8.13 7.26 2.35
C CYS A 138 9.31 6.32 2.20
N CYS A 139 9.21 5.12 2.77
CA CYS A 139 10.30 4.15 2.72
C CYS A 139 9.80 2.72 2.73
N ILE A 140 10.71 1.79 2.44
CA ILE A 140 10.49 0.36 2.57
C ILE A 140 11.06 -0.11 3.92
N LEU A 141 10.25 -0.84 4.66
CA LEU A 141 10.66 -1.54 5.87
C LEU A 141 10.92 -3.00 5.54
N ARG A 142 12.05 -3.52 5.99
CA ARG A 142 12.40 -4.93 5.93
C ARG A 142 12.34 -5.54 7.32
N GLN A 143 12.40 -6.86 7.41
CA GLN A 143 12.31 -7.56 8.69
C GLN A 143 13.41 -7.11 9.68
N GLU A 144 14.62 -6.90 9.18
CA GLU A 144 15.75 -6.39 9.97
C GLU A 144 15.51 -5.01 10.57
N ASP A 145 14.83 -4.12 9.82
CA ASP A 145 14.48 -2.78 10.32
C ASP A 145 13.50 -2.86 11.50
N LEU A 146 12.57 -3.82 11.47
CA LEU A 146 11.60 -4.01 12.55
C LEU A 146 12.25 -4.50 13.86
N GLU A 147 13.29 -5.33 13.75
CA GLU A 147 14.04 -5.81 14.89
C GLU A 147 14.82 -4.68 15.59
N GLU A 148 15.26 -3.68 14.83
CA GLU A 148 15.92 -2.48 15.37
C GLU A 148 14.94 -1.49 16.04
N MET A 149 13.65 -1.60 15.75
CA MET A 149 12.61 -0.72 16.32
C MET A 149 12.04 -1.22 17.64
N GLU A 150 12.31 -2.48 18.02
CA GLU A 150 11.91 -3.08 19.30
C GLU A 150 12.87 -2.70 20.43
#